data_20756b11ed123a6af19e0f928f444e1e
#
_entry.id   20756b11ed123a6af19e0f928f444e1e
#
_cell.length_a   1.000
_cell.length_b   1.000
_cell.length_c   1.000
_cell.angle_alpha   90.00
_cell.angle_beta   90.00
_cell.angle_gamma   90.00
#
_symmetry.space_group_name_H-M   'P 1'
#
loop_
_entity.id
_entity.type
_entity.pdbx_description
1 polymer ?
#
loop_
_entity_poly.entity_id
_entity_poly.type
_entity_poly.pdbx_seq_one_letter_code
_entity_poly.pdbx_strand_id
1 'polypeptide(L)'
;LIPKENLVAGSLVFNEDFDRENLRTDYPSWEYQAWKYQKGADWRHPTGPDSSIEGKMDHPVVNVVYRDCLEYCKWAGKRLPTEAEWEYASRGGKEGQKYNWGNEFQPDGKYMTNSWQGTFPTDRQNLDGFLDSSPVKSFPPNGYGLYDMSGNVWEWVNDYYRPDYYNFSPKRNPQGPTASFDPGEPTIEKRVTRGGSFLCNSNNCTGYRNAARMRSDVSSAAYHTGFRCVIDTKMVKK
;
A
#
# COMPACT_ATOMS: atom_id res chain seq x y z
N LEU A 1 8.99 -12.22 -25.42
CA LEU A 1 9.21 -13.30 -24.45
C LEU A 1 10.34 -12.86 -23.52
N ILE A 2 10.07 -12.82 -22.24
CA ILE A 2 11.09 -12.53 -21.21
C ILE A 2 12.06 -13.73 -21.18
N PRO A 3 13.38 -13.53 -21.28
CA PRO A 3 14.36 -14.59 -21.15
C PRO A 3 14.20 -15.38 -19.84
N LYS A 4 14.38 -16.69 -19.85
CA LYS A 4 14.18 -17.56 -18.68
C LYS A 4 15.03 -17.17 -17.48
N GLU A 5 16.22 -16.63 -17.70
CA GLU A 5 17.13 -16.10 -16.68
C GLU A 5 16.57 -14.88 -15.95
N ASN A 6 15.59 -14.19 -16.52
CA ASN A 6 14.89 -13.05 -15.92
C ASN A 6 13.56 -13.45 -15.24
N LEU A 7 13.16 -14.73 -15.35
CA LEU A 7 12.01 -15.30 -14.65
C LEU A 7 12.38 -15.83 -13.25
N VAL A 8 13.18 -15.08 -12.52
CA VAL A 8 13.55 -15.42 -11.15
C VAL A 8 12.59 -14.69 -10.21
N ALA A 9 12.00 -15.42 -9.28
CA ALA A 9 11.12 -14.83 -8.26
C ALA A 9 11.84 -13.71 -7.51
N GLY A 10 11.12 -12.62 -7.27
CA GLY A 10 11.63 -11.44 -6.60
C GLY A 10 10.53 -10.39 -6.43
N SER A 11 10.91 -9.24 -5.95
CA SER A 11 10.00 -8.15 -5.65
C SER A 11 10.62 -6.79 -5.96
N LEU A 12 9.78 -5.77 -6.10
CA LEU A 12 10.21 -4.37 -6.18
C LEU A 12 10.60 -3.88 -4.77
N VAL A 13 11.84 -3.44 -4.65
CA VAL A 13 12.42 -2.94 -3.40
C VAL A 13 13.00 -1.56 -3.63
N PHE A 14 12.85 -0.67 -2.64
CA PHE A 14 13.51 0.62 -2.68
C PHE A 14 15.03 0.42 -2.71
N ASN A 15 15.69 1.07 -3.65
CA ASN A 15 17.13 0.95 -3.85
C ASN A 15 17.85 2.06 -3.08
N GLU A 16 18.33 1.76 -1.88
CA GLU A 16 19.07 2.72 -1.06
C GLU A 16 20.36 3.22 -1.77
N ASP A 17 20.89 2.42 -2.68
CA ASP A 17 22.13 2.70 -3.42
C ASP A 17 21.89 3.33 -4.79
N PHE A 18 20.68 3.87 -5.05
CA PHE A 18 20.42 4.53 -6.34
C PHE A 18 21.30 5.79 -6.49
N ASP A 19 21.62 6.11 -7.73
CA ASP A 19 22.48 7.26 -8.06
C ASP A 19 21.73 8.59 -7.82
N ARG A 20 21.92 9.17 -6.63
CA ARG A 20 21.28 10.41 -6.20
C ARG A 20 21.80 11.63 -6.98
N GLU A 21 23.07 11.60 -7.42
CA GLU A 21 23.72 12.73 -8.09
C GLU A 21 23.22 12.87 -9.54
N ASN A 22 22.89 11.76 -10.19
CA ASN A 22 22.39 11.73 -11.56
C ASN A 22 20.87 11.50 -11.64
N LEU A 23 20.13 11.69 -10.54
CA LEU A 23 18.68 11.55 -10.53
C LEU A 23 18.03 12.53 -11.52
N ARG A 24 17.38 12.00 -12.54
CA ARG A 24 16.66 12.79 -13.54
C ARG A 24 15.20 12.90 -13.16
N THR A 25 14.70 14.14 -13.01
CA THR A 25 13.30 14.42 -12.65
C THR A 25 12.49 15.03 -13.79
N ASP A 26 13.08 15.08 -14.99
CA ASP A 26 12.56 15.77 -16.18
C ASP A 26 11.64 14.89 -17.05
N TYR A 27 11.24 13.69 -16.56
CA TYR A 27 10.33 12.79 -17.27
C TYR A 27 9.33 12.12 -16.33
N PRO A 28 8.17 11.66 -16.85
CA PRO A 28 7.17 10.93 -16.04
C PRO A 28 7.76 9.67 -15.42
N SER A 29 7.31 9.35 -14.20
CA SER A 29 7.75 8.15 -13.47
C SER A 29 9.24 8.13 -13.13
N TRP A 30 9.84 9.29 -13.01
CA TRP A 30 11.25 9.48 -12.61
C TRP A 30 11.58 8.82 -11.27
N GLU A 31 10.62 8.69 -10.39
CA GLU A 31 10.73 8.06 -9.07
C GLU A 31 11.12 6.58 -9.15
N TYR A 32 10.87 5.91 -10.28
CA TYR A 32 11.27 4.50 -10.47
C TYR A 32 12.78 4.29 -10.53
N GLN A 33 13.59 5.33 -10.71
CA GLN A 33 15.05 5.24 -10.62
C GLN A 33 15.52 4.81 -9.22
N ALA A 34 14.73 5.10 -8.19
CA ALA A 34 14.98 4.68 -6.83
C ALA A 34 14.46 3.27 -6.49
N TRP A 35 14.05 2.50 -7.49
CA TRP A 35 13.53 1.14 -7.32
C TRP A 35 14.40 0.13 -8.03
N LYS A 36 14.50 -1.07 -7.46
CA LYS A 36 15.15 -2.22 -8.09
C LYS A 36 14.27 -3.45 -7.98
N TYR A 37 14.33 -4.32 -9.00
CA TYR A 37 13.82 -5.68 -8.88
C TYR A 37 14.85 -6.53 -8.14
N GLN A 38 14.54 -6.89 -6.92
CA GLN A 38 15.42 -7.66 -6.05
C GLN A 38 15.07 -9.15 -6.16
N LYS A 39 15.98 -9.93 -6.79
CA LYS A 39 15.85 -11.39 -6.88
C LYS A 39 15.87 -12.01 -5.47
N GLY A 40 14.97 -12.96 -5.22
CA GLY A 40 14.84 -13.63 -3.94
C GLY A 40 14.23 -12.78 -2.81
N ALA A 41 13.77 -11.56 -3.10
CA ALA A 41 12.93 -10.83 -2.16
C ALA A 41 11.54 -11.45 -2.12
N ASP A 42 11.08 -11.80 -0.93
CA ASP A 42 9.77 -12.36 -0.63
C ASP A 42 9.30 -11.91 0.75
N TRP A 43 8.19 -12.43 1.23
CA TRP A 43 7.65 -12.03 2.53
C TRP A 43 8.49 -12.47 3.75
N ARG A 44 9.40 -13.47 3.60
CA ARG A 44 10.38 -13.88 4.63
C ARG A 44 11.69 -13.13 4.52
N HIS A 45 12.02 -12.67 3.32
CA HIS A 45 13.26 -11.98 2.96
C HIS A 45 12.92 -10.64 2.28
N PRO A 46 12.41 -9.63 3.04
CA PRO A 46 11.76 -8.46 2.43
C PRO A 46 12.61 -7.62 1.50
N THR A 47 13.93 -7.56 1.74
CA THR A 47 14.87 -6.78 0.94
C THR A 47 15.87 -7.66 0.16
N GLY A 48 15.63 -8.97 0.09
CA GLY A 48 16.45 -9.95 -0.63
C GLY A 48 16.90 -11.12 0.25
N PRO A 49 17.61 -12.11 -0.33
CA PRO A 49 17.91 -13.39 0.32
C PRO A 49 18.61 -13.28 1.68
N ASP A 50 19.41 -12.22 1.87
CA ASP A 50 20.18 -11.99 3.09
C ASP A 50 19.38 -11.24 4.18
N SER A 51 18.15 -10.87 3.90
CA SER A 51 17.25 -10.22 4.86
C SER A 51 16.36 -11.23 5.59
N SER A 52 15.81 -10.84 6.75
CA SER A 52 14.97 -11.67 7.59
C SER A 52 13.81 -10.89 8.19
N ILE A 53 12.75 -11.59 8.56
CA ILE A 53 11.65 -11.08 9.38
C ILE A 53 11.83 -11.36 10.87
N GLU A 54 12.98 -11.87 11.29
CA GLU A 54 13.28 -12.07 12.69
C GLU A 54 13.18 -10.74 13.46
N GLY A 55 12.45 -10.74 14.57
CA GLY A 55 12.14 -9.52 15.32
C GLY A 55 11.07 -8.61 14.69
N LYS A 56 10.43 -9.02 13.58
CA LYS A 56 9.40 -8.24 12.87
C LYS A 56 8.03 -8.94 12.80
N MET A 57 7.73 -9.83 13.74
CA MET A 57 6.47 -10.59 13.75
C MET A 57 5.23 -9.73 14.01
N ASP A 58 5.40 -8.53 14.49
CA ASP A 58 4.38 -7.49 14.70
C ASP A 58 4.34 -6.44 13.58
N HIS A 59 5.13 -6.61 12.51
CA HIS A 59 5.07 -5.77 11.32
C HIS A 59 4.05 -6.30 10.30
N PRO A 60 3.52 -5.44 9.40
CA PRO A 60 2.69 -5.91 8.29
C PRO A 60 3.49 -6.81 7.36
N VAL A 61 2.84 -7.86 6.83
CA VAL A 61 3.42 -8.65 5.74
C VAL A 61 3.58 -7.79 4.49
N VAL A 62 4.69 -7.98 3.77
CA VAL A 62 4.99 -7.29 2.52
C VAL A 62 5.43 -8.27 1.44
N ASN A 63 5.71 -7.79 0.23
CA ASN A 63 6.10 -8.63 -0.91
C ASN A 63 5.08 -9.72 -1.25
N VAL A 64 3.81 -9.41 -1.12
CA VAL A 64 2.69 -10.29 -1.47
C VAL A 64 1.98 -9.74 -2.71
N VAL A 65 1.71 -10.62 -3.67
CA VAL A 65 0.86 -10.31 -4.81
C VAL A 65 -0.61 -10.46 -4.45
N TYR A 66 -1.51 -9.95 -5.28
CA TYR A 66 -2.96 -10.00 -5.03
C TYR A 66 -3.46 -11.43 -4.76
N ARG A 67 -2.96 -12.43 -5.49
CA ARG A 67 -3.34 -13.83 -5.32
C ARG A 67 -2.96 -14.37 -3.94
N ASP A 68 -1.80 -14.02 -3.41
CA ASP A 68 -1.37 -14.45 -2.07
C ASP A 68 -2.35 -13.95 -1.01
N CYS A 69 -2.79 -12.70 -1.14
CA CYS A 69 -3.77 -12.11 -0.24
C CYS A 69 -5.11 -12.84 -0.27
N LEU A 70 -5.59 -13.22 -1.46
CA LEU A 70 -6.82 -14.01 -1.62
C LEU A 70 -6.70 -15.39 -0.97
N GLU A 71 -5.61 -16.10 -1.22
CA GLU A 71 -5.41 -17.46 -0.66
C GLU A 71 -5.28 -17.40 0.87
N TYR A 72 -4.58 -16.40 1.41
CA TYR A 72 -4.53 -16.19 2.86
C TYR A 72 -5.93 -15.89 3.44
N CYS A 73 -6.67 -14.97 2.83
CA CYS A 73 -8.02 -14.65 3.29
C CYS A 73 -8.92 -15.88 3.29
N LYS A 74 -8.88 -16.68 2.23
CA LYS A 74 -9.64 -17.93 2.11
C LYS A 74 -9.25 -18.95 3.21
N TRP A 75 -7.95 -19.14 3.43
CA TRP A 75 -7.45 -19.99 4.50
C TRP A 75 -7.94 -19.54 5.88
N ALA A 76 -7.95 -18.22 6.12
CA ALA A 76 -8.39 -17.62 7.37
C ALA A 76 -9.93 -17.55 7.53
N GLY A 77 -10.72 -18.02 6.56
CA GLY A 77 -12.19 -17.86 6.57
C GLY A 77 -12.64 -16.40 6.44
N LYS A 78 -11.88 -15.59 5.72
CA LYS A 78 -12.09 -14.15 5.54
C LYS A 78 -12.07 -13.79 4.06
N ARG A 79 -12.16 -12.49 3.77
CA ARG A 79 -11.98 -11.92 2.42
C ARG A 79 -11.22 -10.60 2.47
N LEU A 80 -10.75 -10.13 1.32
CA LEU A 80 -10.32 -8.75 1.18
C LEU A 80 -11.55 -7.81 1.30
N PRO A 81 -11.37 -6.59 1.84
CA PRO A 81 -12.41 -5.57 1.79
C PRO A 81 -12.63 -5.10 0.35
N THR A 82 -13.83 -4.67 0.02
CA THR A 82 -14.02 -3.80 -1.15
C THR A 82 -13.35 -2.46 -0.89
N GLU A 83 -13.05 -1.72 -1.94
CA GLU A 83 -12.47 -0.38 -1.82
C GLU A 83 -13.35 0.55 -0.97
N ALA A 84 -14.65 0.47 -1.15
CA ALA A 84 -15.62 1.27 -0.39
C ALA A 84 -15.66 0.88 1.09
N GLU A 85 -15.58 -0.40 1.42
CA GLU A 85 -15.48 -0.87 2.81
C GLU A 85 -14.18 -0.39 3.45
N TRP A 86 -13.07 -0.47 2.72
CA TRP A 86 -11.79 0.00 3.19
C TRP A 86 -11.81 1.51 3.49
N GLU A 87 -12.34 2.32 2.55
CA GLU A 87 -12.43 3.78 2.74
C GLU A 87 -13.37 4.17 3.87
N TYR A 88 -14.53 3.53 3.97
CA TYR A 88 -15.44 3.72 5.08
C TYR A 88 -14.76 3.43 6.44
N ALA A 89 -14.05 2.32 6.51
CA ALA A 89 -13.27 1.94 7.68
C ALA A 89 -12.16 2.95 7.99
N SER A 90 -11.44 3.42 6.97
CA SER A 90 -10.37 4.42 7.11
C SER A 90 -10.90 5.75 7.67
N ARG A 91 -12.06 6.21 7.22
CA ARG A 91 -12.65 7.47 7.69
C ARG A 91 -13.01 7.48 9.18
N GLY A 92 -13.22 6.33 9.81
CA GLY A 92 -13.43 6.22 11.24
C GLY A 92 -14.60 7.06 11.76
N GLY A 93 -15.68 7.22 10.95
CA GLY A 93 -16.85 8.04 11.30
C GLY A 93 -16.69 9.54 11.02
N LYS A 94 -15.57 9.97 10.44
CA LYS A 94 -15.30 11.39 10.13
C LYS A 94 -15.46 11.64 8.62
N GLU A 95 -16.59 12.19 8.22
CA GLU A 95 -16.85 12.52 6.82
C GLU A 95 -16.06 13.75 6.36
N GLY A 96 -15.69 13.77 5.08
CA GLY A 96 -15.05 14.91 4.42
C GLY A 96 -13.62 15.20 4.85
N GLN A 97 -13.05 14.47 5.80
CA GLN A 97 -11.70 14.73 6.26
C GLN A 97 -10.63 14.15 5.33
N LYS A 98 -9.51 14.87 5.25
CA LYS A 98 -8.38 14.52 4.37
C LYS A 98 -7.68 13.25 4.84
N TYR A 99 -7.46 13.11 6.15
CA TYR A 99 -6.82 11.97 6.82
C TYR A 99 -7.77 11.30 7.80
N ASN A 100 -7.44 10.11 8.25
CA ASN A 100 -8.23 9.37 9.24
C ASN A 100 -8.23 10.06 10.65
N TRP A 101 -7.30 10.96 10.93
CA TRP A 101 -7.21 11.74 12.15
C TRP A 101 -7.74 13.17 12.01
N GLY A 102 -7.84 13.74 10.80
CA GLY A 102 -8.30 15.12 10.59
C GLY A 102 -7.86 15.71 9.26
N ASN A 103 -7.72 17.03 9.22
CA ASN A 103 -7.33 17.76 8.00
C ASN A 103 -5.87 18.27 8.03
N GLU A 104 -5.27 18.32 9.19
CA GLU A 104 -3.87 18.70 9.39
C GLU A 104 -2.99 17.44 9.37
N PHE A 105 -1.86 17.48 8.63
CA PHE A 105 -1.00 16.30 8.49
C PHE A 105 -0.27 15.99 9.80
N GLN A 106 0.22 17.02 10.49
CA GLN A 106 0.95 16.92 11.76
C GLN A 106 0.29 17.82 12.82
N PRO A 107 -0.85 17.41 13.38
CA PRO A 107 -1.50 18.20 14.43
C PRO A 107 -0.55 18.31 15.64
N ASP A 108 -0.39 19.54 16.14
CA ASP A 108 0.54 19.87 17.23
C ASP A 108 1.99 19.36 16.99
N GLY A 109 2.41 19.29 15.72
CA GLY A 109 3.72 18.79 15.31
C GLY A 109 3.93 17.28 15.46
N LYS A 110 2.87 16.50 15.73
CA LYS A 110 2.94 15.06 15.93
C LYS A 110 2.81 14.29 14.63
N TYR A 111 3.64 13.26 14.44
CA TYR A 111 3.45 12.29 13.39
C TYR A 111 2.27 11.36 13.73
N MET A 112 1.33 11.25 12.80
CA MET A 112 0.12 10.46 12.97
C MET A 112 0.13 9.17 12.14
N THR A 113 1.20 8.95 11.40
CA THR A 113 1.35 7.82 10.48
C THR A 113 2.83 7.60 10.15
N ASN A 114 3.19 6.37 9.83
CA ASN A 114 4.49 6.06 9.26
C ASN A 114 4.49 6.45 7.77
N SER A 115 5.32 7.43 7.42
CA SER A 115 5.44 7.96 6.06
C SER A 115 6.85 8.49 5.85
N TRP A 116 7.23 8.76 4.60
CA TRP A 116 8.54 9.33 4.30
C TRP A 116 8.67 10.76 4.82
N GLN A 117 9.72 11.05 5.56
CA GLN A 117 10.11 12.38 5.97
C GLN A 117 11.36 12.82 5.20
N GLY A 118 11.42 14.13 4.89
CA GLY A 118 12.42 14.69 3.98
C GLY A 118 11.95 14.68 2.52
N THR A 119 12.86 14.84 1.59
CA THR A 119 12.57 14.90 0.15
C THR A 119 12.75 13.53 -0.49
N PHE A 120 11.65 12.93 -0.97
CA PHE A 120 11.73 11.65 -1.69
C PHE A 120 12.40 11.84 -3.06
N PRO A 121 13.29 10.94 -3.46
CA PRO A 121 13.86 9.80 -2.74
C PRO A 121 15.24 10.10 -2.12
N THR A 122 15.68 11.36 -2.14
CA THR A 122 17.08 11.75 -1.89
C THR A 122 17.41 12.03 -0.44
N ASP A 123 16.46 12.54 0.34
CA ASP A 123 16.62 12.85 1.75
C ASP A 123 15.65 11.99 2.57
N ARG A 124 16.18 11.02 3.30
CA ARG A 124 15.41 10.09 4.11
C ARG A 124 15.69 10.32 5.59
N GLN A 125 14.73 10.94 6.27
CA GLN A 125 14.81 11.26 7.68
C GLN A 125 14.00 10.26 8.51
N ASN A 126 14.36 10.10 9.79
CA ASN A 126 13.70 9.21 10.74
C ASN A 126 12.99 10.01 11.83
N LEU A 127 12.08 10.90 11.46
CA LEU A 127 11.44 11.82 12.40
C LEU A 127 10.18 11.23 13.06
N ASP A 128 9.54 10.26 12.42
CA ASP A 128 8.40 9.52 13.00
C ASP A 128 8.83 8.26 13.78
N GLY A 129 10.14 7.96 13.78
CA GLY A 129 10.76 6.82 14.48
C GLY A 129 11.01 5.60 13.60
N PHE A 130 10.62 5.62 12.32
CA PHE A 130 10.73 4.47 11.42
C PHE A 130 11.24 4.88 10.03
N LEU A 131 12.21 4.12 9.51
CA LEU A 131 12.63 4.26 8.12
C LEU A 131 11.81 3.34 7.18
N ASP A 132 11.59 2.10 7.59
CA ASP A 132 10.79 1.10 6.86
C ASP A 132 9.42 0.93 7.51
N SER A 133 8.77 -0.23 7.31
CA SER A 133 7.53 -0.54 7.99
C SER A 133 7.69 -0.46 9.52
N SER A 134 6.68 0.04 10.19
CA SER A 134 6.61 0.06 11.65
C SER A 134 5.86 -1.17 12.19
N PRO A 135 6.07 -1.56 13.45
CA PRO A 135 5.16 -2.46 14.15
C PRO A 135 3.74 -1.95 14.04
N VAL A 136 2.78 -2.85 13.86
CA VAL A 136 1.35 -2.45 13.83
C VAL A 136 0.96 -1.74 15.12
N LYS A 137 0.07 -0.74 15.01
CA LYS A 137 -0.38 0.08 16.15
C LYS A 137 0.68 1.03 16.73
N SER A 138 1.73 1.35 16.00
CA SER A 138 2.71 2.37 16.42
C SER A 138 2.11 3.78 16.46
N PHE A 139 1.03 4.03 15.74
CA PHE A 139 0.34 5.32 15.68
C PHE A 139 -1.10 5.20 16.21
N PRO A 140 -1.76 6.33 16.57
CA PRO A 140 -3.10 6.30 17.14
C PRO A 140 -4.14 5.68 16.19
N PRO A 141 -5.15 4.97 16.73
CA PRO A 141 -6.24 4.45 15.93
C PRO A 141 -7.18 5.56 15.45
N ASN A 142 -7.96 5.27 14.42
CA ASN A 142 -9.06 6.13 13.99
C ASN A 142 -10.29 5.99 14.91
N GLY A 143 -11.38 6.71 14.60
CA GLY A 143 -12.60 6.72 15.40
C GLY A 143 -13.35 5.37 15.48
N TYR A 144 -13.00 4.38 14.66
CA TYR A 144 -13.50 3.00 14.75
C TYR A 144 -12.53 2.05 15.46
N GLY A 145 -11.44 2.56 16.03
CA GLY A 145 -10.42 1.76 16.70
C GLY A 145 -9.49 1.00 15.73
N LEU A 146 -9.46 1.39 14.44
CA LEU A 146 -8.61 0.77 13.44
C LEU A 146 -7.28 1.51 13.33
N TYR A 147 -6.20 0.74 13.30
CA TYR A 147 -4.83 1.23 13.21
C TYR A 147 -4.31 1.14 11.78
N ASP A 148 -3.29 1.93 11.48
CA ASP A 148 -2.50 1.88 10.25
C ASP A 148 -3.33 1.98 8.96
N MET A 149 -4.46 2.73 9.04
CA MET A 149 -5.31 3.02 7.87
C MET A 149 -4.70 4.07 6.94
N SER A 150 -3.60 4.67 7.35
CA SER A 150 -2.79 5.62 6.59
C SER A 150 -1.33 5.34 6.82
N GLY A 151 -0.50 5.32 5.76
CA GLY A 151 0.93 5.01 5.82
C GLY A 151 1.23 3.55 6.17
N ASN A 152 2.40 3.28 6.66
CA ASN A 152 3.00 1.99 6.90
C ASN A 152 3.15 1.18 5.60
N VAL A 153 2.14 0.44 5.14
CA VAL A 153 2.16 -0.24 3.85
C VAL A 153 0.87 0.00 3.06
N TRP A 154 0.98 0.03 1.72
CA TRP A 154 -0.19 -0.05 0.85
C TRP A 154 -0.95 -1.35 1.11
N GLU A 155 -2.26 -1.31 0.99
CA GLU A 155 -3.12 -2.46 1.26
C GLU A 155 -3.95 -2.85 0.04
N TRP A 156 -3.84 -4.10 -0.39
CA TRP A 156 -4.68 -4.68 -1.42
C TRP A 156 -6.15 -4.68 -1.00
N VAL A 157 -7.02 -4.23 -1.91
CA VAL A 157 -8.47 -4.39 -1.79
C VAL A 157 -9.03 -5.22 -2.95
N ASN A 158 -10.28 -5.65 -2.84
CA ASN A 158 -10.86 -6.59 -3.81
C ASN A 158 -11.14 -5.99 -5.20
N ASP A 159 -11.26 -4.66 -5.30
CA ASP A 159 -11.77 -3.99 -6.49
C ASP A 159 -10.75 -3.96 -7.62
N TYR A 160 -11.22 -4.19 -8.86
CA TYR A 160 -10.47 -3.83 -10.05
C TYR A 160 -10.24 -2.31 -10.10
N TYR A 161 -9.11 -1.90 -10.63
CA TYR A 161 -8.85 -0.47 -10.84
C TYR A 161 -9.54 0.05 -12.09
N ARG A 162 -10.30 1.13 -11.93
CA ARG A 162 -10.78 2.01 -13.01
C ARG A 162 -10.76 3.45 -12.50
N PRO A 163 -10.21 4.42 -13.26
CA PRO A 163 -10.15 5.81 -12.82
C PRO A 163 -11.54 6.48 -12.79
N ASP A 164 -12.45 6.03 -13.64
CA ASP A 164 -13.81 6.57 -13.85
C ASP A 164 -14.90 5.86 -13.04
N TYR A 165 -14.56 4.85 -12.21
CA TYR A 165 -15.55 4.00 -11.54
C TYR A 165 -16.58 4.78 -10.73
N TYR A 166 -16.15 5.81 -10.01
CA TYR A 166 -17.04 6.58 -9.15
C TYR A 166 -18.10 7.39 -9.91
N ASN A 167 -17.95 7.59 -11.23
CA ASN A 167 -18.95 8.27 -12.05
C ASN A 167 -20.22 7.44 -12.24
N PHE A 168 -20.13 6.10 -12.08
CA PHE A 168 -21.25 5.17 -12.33
C PHE A 168 -21.41 4.10 -11.23
N SER A 169 -20.62 4.15 -10.17
CA SER A 169 -20.72 3.18 -9.07
C SER A 169 -22.07 3.27 -8.36
N PRO A 170 -22.65 2.15 -7.90
CA PRO A 170 -23.83 2.19 -7.07
C PRO A 170 -23.54 2.91 -5.75
N LYS A 171 -24.50 3.70 -5.27
CA LYS A 171 -24.38 4.46 -4.00
C LYS A 171 -24.35 3.56 -2.76
N ARG A 172 -24.87 2.34 -2.87
CA ARG A 172 -24.99 1.40 -1.76
C ARG A 172 -24.18 0.14 -2.04
N ASN A 173 -23.26 -0.19 -1.15
CA ASN A 173 -22.43 -1.40 -1.20
C ASN A 173 -21.75 -1.63 -2.57
N PRO A 174 -21.01 -0.65 -3.13
CA PRO A 174 -20.32 -0.85 -4.38
C PRO A 174 -19.32 -2.00 -4.26
N GLN A 175 -19.29 -2.88 -5.26
CA GLN A 175 -18.46 -4.09 -5.30
C GLN A 175 -17.23 -3.94 -6.21
N GLY A 176 -16.98 -2.74 -6.69
CA GLY A 176 -15.98 -2.47 -7.72
C GLY A 176 -16.48 -2.71 -9.15
N PRO A 177 -15.70 -2.29 -10.14
CA PRO A 177 -16.00 -2.55 -11.55
C PRO A 177 -15.77 -4.04 -11.88
N THR A 178 -16.39 -4.50 -12.97
CA THR A 178 -16.30 -5.90 -13.41
C THR A 178 -15.00 -6.22 -14.15
N ALA A 179 -14.25 -5.20 -14.56
CA ALA A 179 -12.98 -5.34 -15.24
C ALA A 179 -12.06 -4.14 -14.93
N SER A 180 -10.78 -4.40 -14.97
CA SER A 180 -9.73 -3.39 -14.81
C SER A 180 -9.60 -2.55 -16.08
N PHE A 181 -9.31 -1.26 -15.89
CA PHE A 181 -8.89 -0.38 -16.97
C PHE A 181 -7.95 0.71 -16.44
N ASP A 182 -6.74 0.75 -17.00
CA ASP A 182 -5.79 1.84 -16.80
C ASP A 182 -5.41 2.41 -18.17
N PRO A 183 -5.71 3.69 -18.47
CA PRO A 183 -5.35 4.29 -19.75
C PRO A 183 -3.86 4.25 -20.10
N GLY A 184 -3.00 4.27 -19.08
CA GLY A 184 -1.54 4.19 -19.28
C GLY A 184 -1.04 2.79 -19.61
N GLU A 185 -1.74 1.74 -19.15
CA GLU A 185 -1.36 0.32 -19.33
C GLU A 185 -2.61 -0.55 -19.53
N PRO A 186 -3.33 -0.38 -20.66
CA PRO A 186 -4.69 -0.93 -20.84
C PRO A 186 -4.74 -2.47 -20.93
N THR A 187 -3.60 -3.13 -21.15
CA THR A 187 -3.48 -4.59 -21.25
C THR A 187 -3.09 -5.28 -19.95
N ILE A 188 -2.76 -4.50 -18.91
CA ILE A 188 -2.34 -5.04 -17.61
C ILE A 188 -3.52 -5.01 -16.65
N GLU A 189 -3.85 -6.17 -16.09
CA GLU A 189 -4.86 -6.26 -15.03
C GLU A 189 -4.36 -5.56 -13.77
N LYS A 190 -5.15 -4.61 -13.26
CA LYS A 190 -4.83 -3.89 -12.04
C LYS A 190 -5.94 -3.96 -11.01
N ARG A 191 -5.54 -4.04 -9.76
CA ARG A 191 -6.42 -3.88 -8.60
C ARG A 191 -6.07 -2.62 -7.84
N VAL A 192 -7.00 -2.16 -7.04
CA VAL A 192 -6.78 -0.99 -6.19
C VAL A 192 -5.95 -1.39 -4.97
N THR A 193 -4.99 -0.53 -4.60
CA THR A 193 -4.36 -0.50 -3.28
C THR A 193 -4.63 0.83 -2.60
N ARG A 194 -4.72 0.82 -1.28
CA ARG A 194 -5.14 1.95 -0.45
C ARG A 194 -4.16 2.21 0.69
N GLY A 195 -4.24 3.40 1.29
CA GLY A 195 -3.58 3.76 2.54
C GLY A 195 -2.24 4.45 2.43
N GLY A 196 -1.52 4.29 1.32
CA GLY A 196 -0.14 4.78 1.24
C GLY A 196 0.83 3.90 2.00
N SER A 197 2.10 4.29 2.03
CA SER A 197 3.15 3.53 2.71
C SER A 197 4.18 4.44 3.36
N PHE A 198 5.13 3.85 4.06
CA PHE A 198 6.30 4.54 4.61
C PHE A 198 7.17 5.24 3.56
N LEU A 199 6.96 4.96 2.26
CA LEU A 199 7.63 5.65 1.14
C LEU A 199 6.83 6.83 0.58
N CYS A 200 5.64 7.12 1.11
CA CYS A 200 4.79 8.19 0.63
C CYS A 200 5.05 9.51 1.36
N ASN A 201 5.20 10.59 0.62
CA ASN A 201 5.19 11.95 1.14
C ASN A 201 4.57 12.95 0.16
N SER A 202 4.45 14.21 0.55
CA SER A 202 3.73 15.23 -0.21
C SER A 202 4.34 15.58 -1.57
N ASN A 203 5.64 15.35 -1.77
CA ASN A 203 6.31 15.65 -3.04
C ASN A 203 6.34 14.47 -4.03
N ASN A 204 5.93 13.28 -3.60
CA ASN A 204 5.91 12.08 -4.42
C ASN A 204 4.53 11.43 -4.44
N CYS A 205 4.02 11.06 -3.27
CA CYS A 205 2.85 10.23 -3.12
C CYS A 205 2.03 10.67 -1.90
N THR A 206 0.80 11.11 -2.10
CA THR A 206 -0.12 11.44 -1.00
C THR A 206 -1.11 10.30 -0.72
N GLY A 207 -0.66 9.06 -0.86
CA GLY A 207 -1.46 7.83 -0.72
C GLY A 207 -2.11 7.64 0.64
N TYR A 208 -1.53 8.23 1.68
CA TYR A 208 -2.05 8.21 3.05
C TYR A 208 -3.32 9.06 3.27
N ARG A 209 -3.87 9.74 2.24
CA ARG A 209 -5.16 10.42 2.32
C ARG A 209 -6.31 9.41 2.17
N ASN A 210 -7.41 9.65 2.92
CA ASN A 210 -8.59 8.77 2.87
C ASN A 210 -9.11 8.46 1.47
N ALA A 211 -9.10 9.45 0.56
CA ALA A 211 -9.61 9.31 -0.80
C ALA A 211 -8.55 8.87 -1.82
N ALA A 212 -7.28 8.71 -1.41
CA ALA A 212 -6.24 8.34 -2.34
C ALA A 212 -6.34 6.87 -2.77
N ARG A 213 -6.11 6.62 -4.06
CA ARG A 213 -6.16 5.32 -4.70
C ARG A 213 -4.86 5.08 -5.47
N MET A 214 -4.35 3.86 -5.43
CA MET A 214 -3.24 3.44 -6.28
C MET A 214 -3.71 2.31 -7.19
N ARG A 215 -3.20 2.29 -8.41
CA ARG A 215 -3.33 1.18 -9.35
C ARG A 215 -2.14 0.24 -9.21
N SER A 216 -2.39 -1.02 -8.94
CA SER A 216 -1.32 -2.00 -8.74
C SER A 216 -1.54 -3.22 -9.61
N ASP A 217 -0.48 -3.64 -10.33
CA ASP A 217 -0.46 -4.86 -11.12
C ASP A 217 -0.61 -6.08 -10.20
N VAL A 218 -1.56 -6.95 -10.49
CA VAL A 218 -1.92 -8.12 -9.68
C VAL A 218 -0.79 -9.13 -9.52
N SER A 219 0.19 -9.11 -10.40
CA SER A 219 1.34 -10.02 -10.42
C SER A 219 2.62 -9.41 -9.84
N SER A 220 2.61 -8.12 -9.52
CA SER A 220 3.78 -7.40 -9.01
C SER A 220 3.74 -7.31 -7.48
N ALA A 221 4.78 -7.84 -6.85
CA ALA A 221 5.01 -7.68 -5.41
C ALA A 221 5.90 -6.47 -5.13
N ALA A 222 5.69 -5.82 -3.99
CA ALA A 222 6.52 -4.71 -3.54
C ALA A 222 6.68 -4.73 -2.02
N TYR A 223 7.87 -4.35 -1.55
CA TYR A 223 8.22 -4.41 -0.13
C TYR A 223 7.50 -3.38 0.76
N HIS A 224 6.65 -2.57 0.17
CA HIS A 224 5.79 -1.60 0.85
C HIS A 224 4.28 -1.88 0.65
N THR A 225 3.92 -3.09 0.21
CA THR A 225 2.53 -3.47 -0.08
C THR A 225 2.17 -4.76 0.63
N GLY A 226 1.13 -4.69 1.42
CA GLY A 226 0.53 -5.78 2.18
C GLY A 226 -1.00 -5.79 2.03
N PHE A 227 -1.73 -6.21 3.05
CA PHE A 227 -3.19 -6.27 3.04
C PHE A 227 -3.78 -6.40 4.43
N ARG A 228 -5.09 -6.18 4.53
CA ARG A 228 -5.91 -6.57 5.69
C ARG A 228 -7.12 -7.36 5.25
N CYS A 229 -7.63 -8.22 6.13
CA CYS A 229 -8.81 -9.02 5.89
C CYS A 229 -10.03 -8.43 6.60
N VAL A 230 -11.20 -8.72 6.05
CA VAL A 230 -12.50 -8.50 6.69
C VAL A 230 -13.28 -9.82 6.79
N ILE A 231 -14.23 -9.88 7.71
CA ILE A 231 -15.15 -11.01 7.88
C ILE A 231 -16.59 -10.51 7.76
N ASP A 232 -17.42 -11.25 7.06
CA ASP A 232 -18.84 -10.95 7.00
C ASP A 232 -19.52 -11.26 8.34
N THR A 233 -20.36 -10.35 8.81
CA THR A 233 -21.05 -10.50 10.11
C THR A 233 -21.85 -11.81 10.23
N LYS A 234 -22.34 -12.34 9.11
CA LYS A 234 -23.02 -13.64 9.06
C LYS A 234 -22.12 -14.84 9.35
N MET A 235 -20.79 -14.66 9.21
CA MET A 235 -19.79 -15.72 9.46
C MET A 235 -19.25 -15.68 10.90
N VAL A 236 -19.54 -14.62 11.64
CA VAL A 236 -19.21 -14.55 13.06
C VAL A 236 -20.24 -15.41 13.81
N LYS A 237 -19.91 -16.68 14.06
CA LYS A 237 -20.70 -17.51 14.97
C LYS A 237 -20.63 -16.86 16.37
N LYS A 238 -21.80 -16.61 16.94
CA LYS A 238 -21.93 -16.16 18.34
C LYS A 238 -21.35 -17.19 19.29
#